data_604358a5c47b3c54b799e1d4610e9374
#
_entry.id   604358a5c47b3c54b799e1d4610e9374
#
_cell.length_a   1.000
_cell.length_b   1.000
_cell.length_c   1.000
_cell.angle_alpha   90.00
_cell.angle_beta   90.00
_cell.angle_gamma   90.00
#
_symmetry.space_group_name_H-M   'P 1'
#
loop_
_entity.id
_entity.type
_entity.pdbx_description
1 polymer ?
#
loop_
_entity_poly.entity_id
_entity_poly.type
_entity_poly.pdbx_seq_one_letter_code
_entity_poly.pdbx_strand_id
1 'polypeptide(L)'
;MVIEPEAVIGTHLNQVLLKYAGELLSQDDVQSLLDNLSKVNPQLVQSVVPKLIPLHHLTLILRNLLVERVPISDLKKILEALSNLSEKKLSPEELSEAVRPVISSLLIQKISGVKDHLNIVTFNPEFEQMLITMAKKSSSEGLLIDPALAKEMIKSIIEIGEKFPSENNSLVIVTSPIIRKDLSILLRQHIEDIVVLSFTELPENKRVKVIATVGEKLSTSEKENNNENANV
;
A
#
# COMPACT_ATOMS: atom_id res chain seq x y z
N MET A 1 21.99 12.93 24.92
CA MET A 1 22.21 13.44 23.56
C MET A 1 21.25 14.63 23.41
N VAL A 2 21.77 15.84 23.28
CA VAL A 2 20.93 17.05 23.08
C VAL A 2 20.66 17.14 21.57
N ILE A 3 19.38 17.09 21.18
CA ILE A 3 18.97 17.26 19.78
C ILE A 3 18.73 18.75 19.56
N GLU A 4 19.31 19.33 18.52
CA GLU A 4 19.12 20.74 18.19
C GLU A 4 17.65 21.00 17.77
N PRO A 5 17.04 22.13 18.19
CA PRO A 5 15.64 22.43 17.88
C PRO A 5 15.33 22.44 16.37
N GLU A 6 16.28 22.89 15.55
CA GLU A 6 16.13 22.91 14.09
C GLU A 6 16.00 21.49 13.51
N ALA A 7 16.75 20.53 14.05
CA ALA A 7 16.65 19.13 13.61
C ALA A 7 15.29 18.52 13.96
N VAL A 8 14.71 18.88 15.10
CA VAL A 8 13.36 18.44 15.50
C VAL A 8 12.31 19.02 14.57
N ILE A 9 12.38 20.32 14.29
CA ILE A 9 11.46 21.00 13.37
C ILE A 9 11.57 20.40 11.97
N GLY A 10 12.79 20.19 11.46
CA GLY A 10 13.03 19.60 10.15
C GLY A 10 12.45 18.19 10.03
N THR A 11 12.64 17.37 11.08
CA THR A 11 12.08 16.00 11.12
C THR A 11 10.56 16.02 11.14
N HIS A 12 9.96 16.87 11.97
CA HIS A 12 8.50 17.01 12.05
C HIS A 12 7.91 17.52 10.74
N LEU A 13 8.51 18.54 10.15
CA LEU A 13 8.07 19.06 8.84
C LEU A 13 8.11 17.97 7.77
N ASN A 14 9.19 17.19 7.72
CA ASN A 14 9.30 16.07 6.77
C ASN A 14 8.20 15.02 6.99
N GLN A 15 7.88 14.66 8.24
CA GLN A 15 6.78 13.76 8.55
C GLN A 15 5.43 14.30 8.09
N VAL A 16 5.16 15.59 8.34
CA VAL A 16 3.92 16.24 7.90
C VAL A 16 3.83 16.27 6.37
N LEU A 17 4.90 16.65 5.68
CA LEU A 17 4.95 16.65 4.20
C LEU A 17 4.71 15.26 3.62
N LEU A 18 5.30 14.21 4.19
CA LEU A 18 5.08 12.83 3.75
C LEU A 18 3.65 12.36 4.01
N LYS A 19 3.04 12.78 5.11
CA LYS A 19 1.66 12.44 5.47
C LYS A 19 0.65 13.02 4.48
N TYR A 20 0.87 14.27 4.06
CA TYR A 20 -0.04 15.02 3.20
C TYR A 20 0.44 15.11 1.74
N ALA A 21 1.47 14.36 1.35
CA ALA A 21 2.07 14.42 0.01
C ALA A 21 1.05 14.22 -1.11
N GLY A 22 0.08 13.30 -0.92
CA GLY A 22 -1.00 13.09 -1.89
C GLY A 22 -1.94 14.27 -2.05
N GLU A 23 -2.20 15.03 -0.97
CA GLU A 23 -3.06 16.21 -1.02
C GLU A 23 -2.33 17.43 -1.61
N LEU A 24 -1.03 17.54 -1.32
CA LEU A 24 -0.20 18.65 -1.78
C LEU A 24 0.10 18.61 -3.28
N LEU A 25 0.13 17.44 -3.90
CA LEU A 25 0.43 17.31 -5.32
C LEU A 25 -0.68 17.92 -6.19
N SER A 26 -0.42 19.03 -6.87
CA SER A 26 -1.34 19.67 -7.79
C SER A 26 -1.21 19.13 -9.22
N GLN A 27 -2.16 19.49 -10.11
CA GLN A 27 -2.02 19.19 -11.55
C GLN A 27 -0.85 19.95 -12.18
N ASP A 28 -0.57 21.16 -11.72
CA ASP A 28 0.53 21.98 -12.23
C ASP A 28 1.88 21.38 -11.87
N ASP A 29 1.98 20.76 -10.68
CA ASP A 29 3.18 20.00 -10.27
C ASP A 29 3.37 18.79 -11.18
N VAL A 30 2.30 18.04 -11.46
CA VAL A 30 2.35 16.88 -12.38
C VAL A 30 2.71 17.32 -13.78
N GLN A 31 2.19 18.44 -14.27
CA GLN A 31 2.58 19.01 -15.56
C GLN A 31 4.07 19.35 -15.58
N SER A 32 4.58 19.97 -14.53
CA SER A 32 6.00 20.31 -14.40
C SER A 32 6.90 19.06 -14.40
N LEU A 33 6.45 17.98 -13.76
CA LEU A 33 7.14 16.68 -13.80
C LEU A 33 7.15 16.08 -15.21
N LEU A 34 6.03 16.17 -15.94
CA LEU A 34 5.93 15.71 -17.33
C LEU A 34 6.80 16.54 -18.27
N ASP A 35 6.86 17.86 -18.10
CA ASP A 35 7.69 18.76 -18.90
C ASP A 35 9.19 18.43 -18.71
N ASN A 36 9.60 18.13 -17.49
CA ASN A 36 10.96 17.70 -17.20
C ASN A 36 11.27 16.32 -17.82
N LEU A 37 10.35 15.36 -17.72
CA LEU A 37 10.52 14.05 -18.35
C LEU A 37 10.51 14.15 -19.87
N SER A 38 9.73 15.04 -20.46
CA SER A 38 9.62 15.27 -21.90
C SER A 38 10.92 15.76 -22.52
N LYS A 39 11.81 16.42 -21.77
CA LYS A 39 13.15 16.81 -22.24
C LYS A 39 14.02 15.60 -22.61
N VAL A 40 13.80 14.46 -21.94
CA VAL A 40 14.59 13.23 -22.12
C VAL A 40 13.80 12.17 -22.89
N ASN A 41 12.51 12.05 -22.64
CA ASN A 41 11.62 11.04 -23.21
C ASN A 41 10.36 11.66 -23.84
N PRO A 42 10.44 12.52 -24.86
CA PRO A 42 9.30 13.25 -25.41
C PRO A 42 8.23 12.32 -26.01
N GLN A 43 8.64 11.26 -26.69
CA GLN A 43 7.70 10.31 -27.33
C GLN A 43 6.85 9.56 -26.32
N LEU A 44 7.44 9.13 -25.18
CA LEU A 44 6.70 8.46 -24.13
C LEU A 44 5.63 9.39 -23.54
N VAL A 45 5.99 10.59 -23.15
CA VAL A 45 5.06 11.57 -22.57
C VAL A 45 3.92 11.85 -23.56
N GLN A 46 4.21 12.17 -24.83
CA GLN A 46 3.22 12.48 -25.85
C GLN A 46 2.31 11.30 -26.21
N SER A 47 2.79 10.07 -26.09
CA SER A 47 2.00 8.87 -26.35
C SER A 47 1.01 8.55 -25.23
N VAL A 48 1.36 8.89 -23.98
CA VAL A 48 0.56 8.54 -22.80
C VAL A 48 -0.37 9.69 -22.40
N VAL A 49 0.18 10.91 -22.26
CA VAL A 49 -0.59 12.06 -21.78
C VAL A 49 -0.69 13.13 -22.89
N PRO A 50 -1.89 13.62 -23.23
CA PRO A 50 -3.21 13.23 -22.72
C PRO A 50 -3.89 12.08 -23.50
N LYS A 51 -3.22 11.46 -24.46
CA LYS A 51 -3.85 10.54 -25.45
C LYS A 51 -4.48 9.29 -24.82
N LEU A 52 -3.77 8.61 -23.94
CA LEU A 52 -4.22 7.40 -23.26
C LEU A 52 -4.82 7.73 -21.89
N ILE A 53 -4.17 8.64 -21.16
CA ILE A 53 -4.55 9.02 -19.79
C ILE A 53 -4.60 10.54 -19.72
N PRO A 54 -5.78 11.12 -19.41
CA PRO A 54 -5.91 12.56 -19.13
C PRO A 54 -5.05 12.98 -17.94
N LEU A 55 -4.56 14.23 -17.95
CA LEU A 55 -3.70 14.77 -16.89
C LEU A 55 -4.32 14.63 -15.49
N HIS A 56 -5.63 14.89 -15.37
CA HIS A 56 -6.32 14.77 -14.08
C HIS A 56 -6.38 13.31 -13.57
N HIS A 57 -6.51 12.30 -14.46
CA HIS A 57 -6.41 10.89 -14.08
C HIS A 57 -5.00 10.54 -13.63
N LEU A 58 -3.97 10.98 -14.36
CA LEU A 58 -2.58 10.78 -13.93
C LEU A 58 -2.34 11.41 -12.54
N THR A 59 -2.85 12.62 -12.32
CA THR A 59 -2.75 13.29 -11.00
C THR A 59 -3.38 12.45 -9.90
N LEU A 60 -4.58 11.88 -10.13
CA LEU A 60 -5.24 10.99 -9.16
C LEU A 60 -4.43 9.72 -8.89
N ILE A 61 -3.89 9.10 -9.94
CA ILE A 61 -3.03 7.90 -9.80
C ILE A 61 -1.80 8.22 -8.93
N LEU A 62 -1.10 9.32 -9.22
CA LEU A 62 0.07 9.72 -8.45
C LEU A 62 -0.27 10.08 -7.00
N ARG A 63 -1.40 10.73 -6.76
CA ARG A 63 -1.92 11.03 -5.41
C ARG A 63 -2.21 9.74 -4.64
N ASN A 64 -2.87 8.77 -5.25
CA ASN A 64 -3.16 7.47 -4.63
C ASN A 64 -1.87 6.75 -4.22
N LEU A 65 -0.85 6.77 -5.08
CA LEU A 65 0.47 6.20 -4.75
C LEU A 65 1.12 6.94 -3.57
N LEU A 66 1.12 8.27 -3.57
CA LEU A 66 1.71 9.09 -2.51
C LEU A 66 0.98 8.94 -1.17
N VAL A 67 -0.34 8.82 -1.18
CA VAL A 67 -1.13 8.54 0.04
C VAL A 67 -0.62 7.27 0.72
N GLU A 68 -0.21 6.27 -0.05
CA GLU A 68 0.38 5.03 0.49
C GLU A 68 1.92 5.09 0.61
N ARG A 69 2.51 6.28 0.54
CA ARG A 69 3.96 6.53 0.63
C ARG A 69 4.79 5.81 -0.43
N VAL A 70 4.15 5.39 -1.53
CA VAL A 70 4.84 4.80 -2.68
C VAL A 70 5.59 5.90 -3.43
N PRO A 71 6.91 5.78 -3.64
CA PRO A 71 7.68 6.78 -4.35
C PRO A 71 7.24 6.93 -5.81
N ILE A 72 7.05 8.17 -6.27
CA ILE A 72 6.72 8.49 -7.67
C ILE A 72 7.93 9.02 -8.46
N SER A 73 9.13 8.90 -7.89
CA SER A 73 10.37 9.44 -8.49
C SER A 73 10.72 8.84 -9.84
N ASP A 74 10.32 7.60 -10.11
CA ASP A 74 10.49 6.97 -11.42
C ASP A 74 9.22 7.13 -12.27
N LEU A 75 8.89 8.39 -12.60
CA LEU A 75 7.72 8.71 -13.42
C LEU A 75 7.78 8.03 -14.80
N LYS A 76 8.98 7.79 -15.33
CA LYS A 76 9.16 7.07 -16.59
C LYS A 76 8.55 5.66 -16.51
N LYS A 77 8.93 4.87 -15.49
CA LYS A 77 8.37 3.52 -15.31
C LYS A 77 6.86 3.53 -15.07
N ILE A 78 6.37 4.53 -14.33
CA ILE A 78 4.93 4.71 -14.12
C ILE A 78 4.21 4.91 -15.45
N LEU A 79 4.69 5.81 -16.32
CA LEU A 79 4.09 6.06 -17.62
C LEU A 79 4.19 4.84 -18.56
N GLU A 80 5.31 4.12 -18.57
CA GLU A 80 5.47 2.87 -19.33
C GLU A 80 4.45 1.81 -18.87
N ALA A 81 4.28 1.64 -17.55
CA ALA A 81 3.28 0.72 -17.00
C ALA A 81 1.85 1.12 -17.38
N LEU A 82 1.52 2.41 -17.26
CA LEU A 82 0.22 2.95 -17.63
C LEU A 82 -0.07 2.81 -19.13
N SER A 83 0.93 2.97 -19.97
CA SER A 83 0.80 2.73 -21.42
C SER A 83 0.37 1.30 -21.71
N ASN A 84 0.98 0.32 -21.04
CA ASN A 84 0.65 -1.10 -21.21
C ASN A 84 -0.74 -1.49 -20.65
N LEU A 85 -1.26 -0.70 -19.72
CA LEU A 85 -2.55 -0.94 -19.07
C LEU A 85 -3.72 -0.20 -19.73
N SER A 86 -3.44 0.72 -20.65
CA SER A 86 -4.45 1.62 -21.24
C SER A 86 -5.59 0.92 -21.98
N GLU A 87 -5.34 -0.28 -22.53
CA GLU A 87 -6.36 -1.08 -23.22
C GLU A 87 -7.42 -1.66 -22.28
N LYS A 88 -7.14 -1.76 -20.97
CA LYS A 88 -8.00 -2.45 -20.00
C LYS A 88 -9.17 -1.62 -19.48
N LYS A 89 -9.28 -0.33 -19.86
CA LYS A 89 -10.34 0.60 -19.40
C LYS A 89 -10.56 0.59 -17.89
N LEU A 90 -9.46 0.59 -17.13
CA LEU A 90 -9.46 0.60 -15.67
C LEU A 90 -9.72 2.02 -15.13
N SER A 91 -10.34 2.12 -13.95
CA SER A 91 -10.46 3.37 -13.21
C SER A 91 -9.09 3.87 -12.73
N PRO A 92 -8.92 5.16 -12.38
CA PRO A 92 -7.66 5.65 -11.81
C PRO A 92 -7.21 4.89 -10.57
N GLU A 93 -8.14 4.43 -9.74
CA GLU A 93 -7.88 3.62 -8.55
C GLU A 93 -7.33 2.25 -8.91
N GLU A 94 -7.94 1.58 -9.89
CA GLU A 94 -7.48 0.28 -10.40
C GLU A 94 -6.13 0.40 -11.11
N LEU A 95 -5.90 1.50 -11.85
CA LEU A 95 -4.61 1.79 -12.48
C LEU A 95 -3.52 2.02 -11.42
N SER A 96 -3.84 2.70 -10.31
CA SER A 96 -2.91 2.88 -9.19
C SER A 96 -2.46 1.52 -8.63
N GLU A 97 -3.40 0.59 -8.42
CA GLU A 97 -3.10 -0.76 -7.95
C GLU A 97 -2.28 -1.57 -8.96
N ALA A 98 -2.65 -1.48 -10.24
CA ALA A 98 -1.99 -2.23 -11.31
C ALA A 98 -0.55 -1.75 -11.61
N VAL A 99 -0.23 -0.48 -11.33
CA VAL A 99 1.13 0.07 -11.47
C VAL A 99 2.04 -0.32 -10.30
N ARG A 100 1.50 -0.53 -9.10
CA ARG A 100 2.28 -0.80 -7.87
C ARG A 100 3.33 -1.91 -8.02
N PRO A 101 3.05 -3.09 -8.61
CA PRO A 101 4.06 -4.15 -8.76
C PRO A 101 5.30 -3.70 -9.57
N VAL A 102 5.12 -2.80 -10.54
CA VAL A 102 6.22 -2.31 -11.40
C VAL A 102 7.16 -1.38 -10.63
N ILE A 103 6.63 -0.61 -9.67
CA ILE A 103 7.39 0.39 -8.90
C ILE A 103 7.68 -0.05 -7.45
N SER A 104 7.19 -1.22 -7.04
CA SER A 104 7.33 -1.75 -5.67
C SER A 104 8.77 -1.87 -5.20
N SER A 105 9.71 -2.11 -6.13
CA SER A 105 11.14 -2.20 -5.82
C SER A 105 11.67 -0.95 -5.13
N LEU A 106 11.21 0.25 -5.52
CA LEU A 106 11.58 1.51 -4.89
C LEU A 106 11.04 1.62 -3.45
N LEU A 107 9.80 1.21 -3.24
CA LEU A 107 9.18 1.19 -1.92
C LEU A 107 9.91 0.22 -1.00
N ILE A 108 10.16 -1.01 -1.49
CA ILE A 108 10.84 -2.05 -0.73
C ILE A 108 12.28 -1.66 -0.39
N GLN A 109 13.00 -1.03 -1.32
CA GLN A 109 14.33 -0.50 -1.05
C GLN A 109 14.30 0.57 0.06
N LYS A 110 13.31 1.46 0.03
CA LYS A 110 13.12 2.49 1.07
C LYS A 110 12.85 1.87 2.44
N ILE A 111 12.04 0.81 2.51
CA ILE A 111 11.66 0.14 3.76
C ILE A 111 12.79 -0.73 4.31
N SER A 112 13.39 -1.57 3.46
CA SER A 112 14.41 -2.53 3.89
C SER A 112 15.82 -1.94 4.00
N GLY A 113 16.05 -0.75 3.45
CA GLY A 113 17.37 -0.14 3.40
C GLY A 113 18.42 -1.09 2.80
N VAL A 114 19.54 -1.22 3.48
CA VAL A 114 20.69 -2.07 3.06
C VAL A 114 20.50 -3.55 3.41
N LYS A 115 19.45 -3.92 4.16
CA LYS A 115 19.25 -5.31 4.61
C LYS A 115 18.95 -6.25 3.44
N ASP A 116 19.53 -7.45 3.48
CA ASP A 116 19.31 -8.49 2.46
C ASP A 116 17.90 -9.11 2.52
N HIS A 117 17.18 -8.92 3.62
CA HIS A 117 15.88 -9.51 3.83
C HIS A 117 14.83 -8.46 4.23
N LEU A 118 13.59 -8.72 3.84
CA LEU A 118 12.41 -7.97 4.23
C LEU A 118 11.65 -8.77 5.30
N ASN A 119 11.51 -8.21 6.49
CA ASN A 119 10.65 -8.77 7.52
C ASN A 119 9.20 -8.45 7.18
N ILE A 120 8.35 -9.47 7.14
CA ILE A 120 6.93 -9.32 6.83
C ILE A 120 6.04 -10.00 7.86
N VAL A 121 4.83 -9.51 7.97
CA VAL A 121 3.72 -10.14 8.67
C VAL A 121 2.72 -10.63 7.63
N THR A 122 2.20 -11.82 7.80
CA THR A 122 1.18 -12.42 6.92
C THR A 122 -0.10 -12.69 7.71
N PHE A 123 -1.17 -13.03 7.02
CA PHE A 123 -2.37 -13.56 7.64
C PHE A 123 -2.37 -15.08 7.65
N ASN A 124 -3.06 -15.66 8.65
CA ASN A 124 -3.40 -17.08 8.61
C ASN A 124 -4.22 -17.35 7.35
N PRO A 125 -3.96 -18.44 6.60
CA PRO A 125 -4.64 -18.70 5.32
C PRO A 125 -6.16 -18.79 5.43
N GLU A 126 -6.71 -19.38 6.50
CA GLU A 126 -8.16 -19.45 6.70
C GLU A 126 -8.75 -18.06 6.95
N PHE A 127 -8.07 -17.25 7.77
CA PHE A 127 -8.48 -15.89 8.07
C PHE A 127 -8.39 -14.99 6.82
N GLU A 128 -7.32 -15.10 6.03
CA GLU A 128 -7.19 -14.35 4.77
C GLU A 128 -8.28 -14.75 3.77
N GLN A 129 -8.58 -16.04 3.64
CA GLN A 129 -9.63 -16.53 2.76
C GLN A 129 -11.03 -16.03 3.18
N MET A 130 -11.27 -15.90 4.47
CA MET A 130 -12.48 -15.29 5.01
C MET A 130 -12.59 -13.81 4.58
N LEU A 131 -11.53 -13.03 4.76
CA LEU A 131 -11.48 -11.61 4.33
C LEU A 131 -11.69 -11.47 2.82
N ILE A 132 -11.08 -12.33 2.01
CA ILE A 132 -11.28 -12.36 0.55
C ILE A 132 -12.75 -12.65 0.20
N THR A 133 -13.37 -13.56 0.92
CA THR A 133 -14.77 -13.91 0.69
C THR A 133 -15.70 -12.75 1.06
N MET A 134 -15.42 -12.04 2.14
CA MET A 134 -16.13 -10.81 2.53
C MET A 134 -15.99 -9.72 1.47
N ALA A 135 -14.77 -9.45 1.00
CA ALA A 135 -14.52 -8.46 -0.05
C ALA A 135 -15.27 -8.78 -1.36
N LYS A 136 -15.31 -10.04 -1.77
CA LYS A 136 -16.06 -10.48 -2.97
C LYS A 136 -17.57 -10.34 -2.85
N LYS A 137 -18.12 -10.46 -1.63
CA LYS A 137 -19.56 -10.27 -1.38
C LYS A 137 -19.97 -8.80 -1.40
N SER A 138 -19.07 -7.91 -1.01
CA SER A 138 -19.30 -6.46 -0.88
C SER A 138 -18.94 -5.67 -2.14
N SER A 139 -19.11 -6.21 -3.31
CA SER A 139 -18.57 -5.80 -4.62
C SER A 139 -18.64 -4.31 -5.00
N SER A 140 -19.27 -3.44 -4.22
CA SER A 140 -19.35 -1.98 -4.47
C SER A 140 -18.89 -1.10 -3.29
N GLU A 141 -18.75 -1.64 -2.08
CA GLU A 141 -18.51 -0.85 -0.86
C GLU A 141 -17.15 -1.11 -0.19
N GLY A 142 -16.29 -1.91 -0.83
CA GLY A 142 -15.01 -2.32 -0.25
C GLY A 142 -15.14 -3.45 0.77
N LEU A 143 -14.10 -3.68 1.56
CA LEU A 143 -14.04 -4.75 2.55
C LEU A 143 -14.85 -4.38 3.80
N LEU A 144 -16.05 -4.92 3.93
CA LEU A 144 -16.86 -4.79 5.14
C LEU A 144 -16.46 -5.86 6.16
N ILE A 145 -15.78 -5.44 7.22
CA ILE A 145 -15.37 -6.29 8.34
C ILE A 145 -16.25 -5.95 9.56
N ASP A 146 -16.67 -6.96 10.29
CA ASP A 146 -17.31 -6.76 11.59
C ASP A 146 -16.42 -5.90 12.50
N PRO A 147 -16.97 -4.87 13.20
CA PRO A 147 -16.18 -3.97 14.03
C PRO A 147 -15.38 -4.66 15.15
N ALA A 148 -15.91 -5.74 15.72
CA ALA A 148 -15.21 -6.49 16.76
C ALA A 148 -14.00 -7.23 16.16
N LEU A 149 -14.20 -7.89 15.02
CA LEU A 149 -13.13 -8.58 14.28
C LEU A 149 -12.05 -7.62 13.80
N ALA A 150 -12.45 -6.44 13.27
CA ALA A 150 -11.51 -5.40 12.86
C ALA A 150 -10.65 -4.92 14.04
N LYS A 151 -11.27 -4.69 15.20
CA LYS A 151 -10.59 -4.27 16.43
C LYS A 151 -9.58 -5.30 16.92
N GLU A 152 -9.94 -6.58 16.92
CA GLU A 152 -9.04 -7.67 17.33
C GLU A 152 -7.86 -7.82 16.35
N MET A 153 -8.12 -7.75 15.05
CA MET A 153 -7.09 -7.78 14.02
C MET A 153 -6.10 -6.62 14.20
N ILE A 154 -6.59 -5.39 14.35
CA ILE A 154 -5.76 -4.19 14.55
C ILE A 154 -4.92 -4.33 15.82
N LYS A 155 -5.53 -4.77 16.92
CA LYS A 155 -4.83 -5.00 18.20
C LYS A 155 -3.70 -6.02 18.04
N SER A 156 -3.96 -7.15 17.38
CA SER A 156 -2.95 -8.18 17.12
C SER A 156 -1.78 -7.62 16.29
N ILE A 157 -2.06 -6.79 15.29
CA ILE A 157 -1.04 -6.16 14.44
C ILE A 157 -0.18 -5.17 15.24
N ILE A 158 -0.80 -4.37 16.11
CA ILE A 158 -0.07 -3.42 16.99
C ILE A 158 0.85 -4.19 17.94
N GLU A 159 0.37 -5.26 18.59
CA GLU A 159 1.17 -6.10 19.47
C GLU A 159 2.37 -6.74 18.75
N ILE A 160 2.19 -7.13 17.47
CA ILE A 160 3.29 -7.63 16.64
C ILE A 160 4.31 -6.52 16.36
N GLY A 161 3.85 -5.31 16.03
CA GLY A 161 4.73 -4.16 15.80
C GLY A 161 5.57 -3.80 17.02
N GLU A 162 5.00 -3.87 18.23
CA GLU A 162 5.71 -3.64 19.50
C GLU A 162 6.76 -4.73 19.80
N LYS A 163 6.46 -5.99 19.46
CA LYS A 163 7.40 -7.13 19.67
C LYS A 163 8.55 -7.14 18.66
N PHE A 164 8.33 -6.64 17.46
CA PHE A 164 9.30 -6.67 16.37
C PHE A 164 9.55 -5.26 15.81
N PRO A 165 10.16 -4.35 16.62
CA PRO A 165 10.43 -3.01 16.16
C PRO A 165 11.38 -3.06 14.95
N SER A 166 10.98 -2.42 13.85
CA SER A 166 11.85 -2.25 12.68
C SER A 166 12.69 -0.98 12.85
N GLU A 167 13.91 -0.97 12.28
CA GLU A 167 14.79 0.22 12.34
C GLU A 167 14.15 1.47 11.72
N ASN A 168 13.29 1.27 10.73
CA ASN A 168 12.57 2.35 10.04
C ASN A 168 11.13 2.52 10.59
N ASN A 169 10.79 1.93 11.72
CA ASN A 169 9.45 1.92 12.32
C ASN A 169 8.30 1.44 11.41
N SER A 170 8.58 0.92 10.23
CA SER A 170 7.56 0.48 9.29
C SER A 170 7.25 -1.00 9.48
N LEU A 171 6.01 -1.32 9.84
CA LEU A 171 5.49 -2.68 9.87
C LEU A 171 4.98 -3.04 8.46
N VAL A 172 5.51 -4.13 7.90
CA VAL A 172 5.15 -4.57 6.54
C VAL A 172 4.21 -5.77 6.61
N ILE A 173 3.01 -5.60 6.10
CA ILE A 173 2.03 -6.68 5.94
C ILE A 173 1.99 -7.10 4.48
N VAL A 174 1.93 -8.41 4.24
CA VAL A 174 1.76 -8.97 2.90
C VAL A 174 0.47 -9.78 2.84
N THR A 175 -0.34 -9.52 1.82
CA THR A 175 -1.66 -10.12 1.65
C THR A 175 -2.02 -10.30 0.17
N SER A 176 -3.19 -10.91 -0.08
CA SER A 176 -3.75 -11.04 -1.43
C SER A 176 -4.00 -9.68 -2.10
N PRO A 177 -3.73 -9.53 -3.41
CA PRO A 177 -4.06 -8.32 -4.16
C PRO A 177 -5.53 -7.90 -4.04
N ILE A 178 -6.45 -8.86 -3.84
CA ILE A 178 -7.89 -8.62 -3.78
C ILE A 178 -8.28 -7.73 -2.60
N ILE A 179 -7.64 -7.92 -1.44
CA ILE A 179 -7.99 -7.23 -0.19
C ILE A 179 -6.94 -6.19 0.23
N ARG A 180 -5.82 -6.10 -0.50
CA ARG A 180 -4.69 -5.25 -0.15
C ARG A 180 -5.08 -3.79 0.07
N LYS A 181 -5.80 -3.20 -0.91
CA LYS A 181 -6.20 -1.78 -0.89
C LYS A 181 -7.08 -1.48 0.32
N ASP A 182 -8.12 -2.27 0.52
CA ASP A 182 -9.08 -2.06 1.60
C ASP A 182 -8.44 -2.25 2.97
N LEU A 183 -7.57 -3.25 3.12
CA LEU A 183 -6.78 -3.44 4.33
C LEU A 183 -5.82 -2.27 4.56
N SER A 184 -5.18 -1.74 3.51
CA SER A 184 -4.32 -0.57 3.63
C SER A 184 -5.09 0.64 4.15
N ILE A 185 -6.28 0.91 3.61
CA ILE A 185 -7.14 2.01 4.04
C ILE A 185 -7.51 1.83 5.52
N LEU A 186 -8.00 0.65 5.90
CA LEU A 186 -8.41 0.36 7.27
C LEU A 186 -7.25 0.49 8.27
N LEU A 187 -6.13 -0.15 7.99
CA LEU A 187 -5.02 -0.24 8.94
C LEU A 187 -4.30 1.09 9.13
N ARG A 188 -4.19 1.91 8.08
CA ARG A 188 -3.54 3.22 8.16
C ARG A 188 -4.32 4.26 8.95
N GLN A 189 -5.61 4.05 9.18
CA GLN A 189 -6.39 4.88 10.09
C GLN A 189 -5.97 4.69 11.57
N HIS A 190 -5.33 3.54 11.89
CA HIS A 190 -5.01 3.15 13.26
C HIS A 190 -3.51 3.00 13.51
N ILE A 191 -2.72 2.74 12.47
CA ILE A 191 -1.28 2.47 12.55
C ILE A 191 -0.55 3.36 11.55
N GLU A 192 0.18 4.35 12.04
CA GLU A 192 0.73 5.45 11.22
C GLU A 192 1.78 4.98 10.18
N ASP A 193 2.66 4.07 10.55
CA ASP A 193 3.80 3.64 9.72
C ASP A 193 3.65 2.23 9.16
N ILE A 194 2.39 1.81 8.91
CA ILE A 194 2.11 0.51 8.30
C ILE A 194 2.23 0.55 6.79
N VAL A 195 2.82 -0.48 6.22
CA VAL A 195 2.90 -0.71 4.78
C VAL A 195 2.22 -2.01 4.44
N VAL A 196 1.22 -1.96 3.56
CA VAL A 196 0.50 -3.15 3.09
C VAL A 196 0.87 -3.42 1.64
N LEU A 197 1.50 -4.55 1.39
CA LEU A 197 1.91 -5.04 0.08
C LEU A 197 1.06 -6.24 -0.33
N SER A 198 0.92 -6.42 -1.63
CA SER A 198 0.43 -7.69 -2.17
C SER A 198 1.58 -8.64 -2.47
N PHE A 199 1.29 -9.94 -2.58
CA PHE A 199 2.29 -10.94 -2.98
C PHE A 199 2.93 -10.60 -4.33
N THR A 200 2.20 -9.95 -5.23
CA THR A 200 2.68 -9.54 -6.56
C THR A 200 3.67 -8.37 -6.53
N GLU A 201 3.76 -7.66 -5.40
CA GLU A 201 4.69 -6.56 -5.21
C GLU A 201 6.05 -7.00 -4.67
N LEU A 202 6.18 -8.26 -4.23
CA LEU A 202 7.43 -8.78 -3.70
C LEU A 202 8.41 -9.08 -4.84
N PRO A 203 9.63 -8.50 -4.84
CA PRO A 203 10.61 -8.76 -5.87
C PRO A 203 11.26 -10.13 -5.67
N GLU A 204 11.51 -10.85 -6.76
CA GLU A 204 12.12 -12.19 -6.75
C GLU A 204 13.54 -12.22 -6.14
N ASN A 205 14.26 -11.11 -6.24
CA ASN A 205 15.65 -11.00 -5.78
C ASN A 205 15.80 -10.64 -4.29
N LYS A 206 14.68 -10.41 -3.56
CA LYS A 206 14.73 -10.04 -2.15
C LYS A 206 14.28 -11.21 -1.28
N ARG A 207 15.09 -11.59 -0.30
CA ARG A 207 14.69 -12.60 0.68
C ARG A 207 13.60 -12.04 1.58
N VAL A 208 12.56 -12.83 1.80
CA VAL A 208 11.42 -12.48 2.65
C VAL A 208 11.45 -13.35 3.90
N LYS A 209 11.30 -12.74 5.08
CA LYS A 209 11.23 -13.44 6.36
C LYS A 209 9.89 -13.14 7.03
N VAL A 210 9.04 -14.15 7.15
CA VAL A 210 7.81 -14.04 7.94
C VAL A 210 8.18 -14.02 9.42
N ILE A 211 7.86 -12.92 10.11
CA ILE A 211 8.15 -12.71 11.53
C ILE A 211 6.95 -13.02 12.41
N ALA A 212 5.75 -12.92 11.89
CA ALA A 212 4.51 -13.22 12.59
C ALA A 212 3.36 -13.50 11.61
N THR A 213 2.30 -14.14 12.11
CA THR A 213 1.07 -14.43 11.38
C THR A 213 -0.12 -13.94 12.20
N VAL A 214 -1.01 -13.17 11.56
CA VAL A 214 -2.24 -12.62 12.17
C VAL A 214 -3.40 -13.59 11.93
N GLY A 215 -4.24 -13.79 12.93
CA GLY A 215 -5.49 -14.53 12.77
C GLY A 215 -5.46 -16.00 13.21
N GLU A 216 -4.36 -16.50 13.78
CA GLU A 216 -4.31 -17.88 14.30
C GLU A 216 -5.39 -18.17 15.37
N LYS A 217 -5.72 -17.17 16.20
CA LYS A 217 -6.75 -17.28 17.24
C LYS A 217 -8.16 -16.90 16.73
N LEU A 218 -8.23 -16.11 15.65
CA LEU A 218 -9.49 -15.59 15.12
C LEU A 218 -10.23 -16.62 14.25
N SER A 219 -9.51 -17.55 13.62
CA SER A 219 -10.08 -18.64 12.83
C SER A 219 -10.74 -19.75 13.67
N THR A 220 -10.40 -19.85 14.97
CA THR A 220 -10.96 -20.85 15.88
C THR A 220 -12.28 -20.42 16.52
N SER A 221 -12.46 -19.13 16.81
CA SER A 221 -13.66 -18.61 17.47
C SER A 221 -14.93 -18.65 16.61
N GLU A 222 -14.82 -18.56 15.27
CA GLU A 222 -15.99 -18.70 14.38
C GLU A 222 -16.42 -20.14 14.12
N LYS A 223 -15.49 -21.11 14.24
CA LYS A 223 -15.85 -22.53 14.15
C LYS A 223 -16.69 -22.98 15.35
N GLU A 224 -16.49 -22.41 16.52
CA GLU A 224 -17.28 -22.68 17.72
C GLU A 224 -18.68 -22.06 17.62
N ASN A 225 -18.80 -20.80 17.17
CA ASN A 225 -20.10 -20.12 17.02
C ASN A 225 -21.00 -20.72 15.90
N ASN A 226 -20.41 -21.24 14.82
CA ASN A 226 -21.21 -21.90 13.76
C ASN A 226 -21.66 -23.30 14.14
N ASN A 227 -21.00 -24.00 15.05
CA ASN A 227 -21.41 -25.30 15.55
C ASN A 227 -22.52 -25.17 16.62
N GLU A 228 -22.60 -24.09 17.37
CA GLU A 228 -23.68 -23.85 18.32
C GLU A 228 -25.02 -23.50 17.62
N ASN A 229 -24.97 -22.79 16.48
CA ASN A 229 -26.15 -22.44 15.69
C ASN A 229 -26.68 -23.57 14.76
N ALA A 230 -25.92 -24.65 14.60
CA ALA A 230 -26.33 -25.80 13.79
C ALA A 230 -27.03 -26.91 14.62
N ASN A 231 -27.13 -26.74 15.94
CA ASN A 231 -27.71 -27.70 16.86
C ASN A 231 -28.99 -27.17 17.62
N VAL A 232 -29.67 -26.16 17.02
CA VAL A 232 -30.98 -25.69 17.53
C VAL A 232 -32.06 -25.98 16.52
#